data_797bf4615d727f942e5b771d466aa415
#
_entry.id   797bf4615d727f942e5b771d466aa415
#
_cell.length_a   1.000
_cell.length_b   1.000
_cell.length_c   1.000
_cell.angle_alpha   90.00
_cell.angle_beta   90.00
_cell.angle_gamma   90.00
#
_symmetry.space_group_name_H-M   'P 1'
#
loop_
_entity.id
_entity.type
_entity.pdbx_description
1 polymer ?
#
loop_
_entity_poly.entity_id
_entity_poly.type
_entity_poly.pdbx_seq_one_letter_code
_entity_poly.pdbx_strand_id
1 'polypeptide(L)'
;MKKTGKTAALALTMSMAVTAMPFGVSAEETDKTVVRINMESEPDNLDPWLSAASDTEAVFHNVFEGLVLFDETGALIPGLAESWDISDDGLTYTFHLRDDVTFHNGKAFSAEDVVYTYESLSGLGGEEALSSKFKNLTSVEAVDDYTVTMTLAEADAAFLQYTRVAVLPKGYEDQSSAPVGTGPFVFEKYVPGQMVVLEKNEDYYDESRMPKIDEAQIYIMGDDSAVLTALQSGQLDAGIVYADSADYLTGDFTVNSSPQNMVQLFALNNSATPFDDVRVRQAFEYAVNKDQIIDGVFAGYATELYSNFSPVMSYFYNDELEDVYTYDVDKAKELMAEAGYEDGFDITITVPSNYQKHIDTAQVIAQQLKQINVNATIEPVEWGQWLEQVYTNADDQTTVVGLTGKLDPNDILGRYVSDYAKNFMKYNNPDYDKLIEEAKTASDEERVELFKECQKMLTDDAAAVWICDPNAIAVTRSDLKGYTFYPVSFIDLSKLYYEE
;
A
#
# COMPACT_ATOMS: atom_id res chain seq x y z
N MET A 1 65.53 -11.99 -56.88
CA MET A 1 64.49 -12.27 -57.91
C MET A 1 63.17 -12.17 -57.30
N LYS A 2 62.34 -11.30 -57.90
CA LYS A 2 60.88 -11.24 -57.97
C LYS A 2 60.16 -10.34 -56.96
N LYS A 3 59.73 -9.41 -57.45
CA LYS A 3 58.65 -8.80 -58.21
C LYS A 3 57.53 -8.35 -57.27
N THR A 4 57.48 -7.09 -57.14
CA THR A 4 56.47 -6.20 -56.56
C THR A 4 55.10 -6.33 -57.28
N GLY A 5 54.03 -6.40 -56.55
CA GLY A 5 52.70 -6.21 -57.02
C GLY A 5 51.96 -5.19 -56.17
N LYS A 6 51.81 -3.98 -56.71
CA LYS A 6 50.98 -2.94 -56.17
C LYS A 6 49.52 -3.18 -56.62
N THR A 7 48.63 -3.27 -55.66
CA THR A 7 47.17 -3.25 -55.96
C THR A 7 46.60 -1.94 -55.37
N ALA A 8 46.10 -1.11 -56.26
CA ALA A 8 45.44 0.16 -55.95
C ALA A 8 44.04 -0.12 -55.40
N ALA A 9 43.71 0.47 -54.27
CA ALA A 9 42.37 0.51 -53.73
C ALA A 9 41.63 1.71 -54.29
N LEU A 10 40.58 1.47 -55.04
CA LEU A 10 39.67 2.50 -55.56
C LEU A 10 38.63 2.80 -54.50
N ALA A 11 38.67 3.97 -53.90
CA ALA A 11 37.66 4.46 -52.96
C ALA A 11 36.48 5.02 -53.76
N LEU A 12 35.33 4.34 -53.66
CA LEU A 12 34.06 4.79 -54.23
C LEU A 12 33.33 5.59 -53.14
N THR A 13 33.38 6.89 -53.23
CA THR A 13 32.55 7.80 -52.41
C THR A 13 31.16 7.89 -53.01
N MET A 14 30.21 7.22 -52.35
CA MET A 14 28.78 7.31 -52.69
C MET A 14 28.19 8.45 -51.85
N SER A 15 28.00 9.61 -52.50
CA SER A 15 27.26 10.73 -51.89
C SER A 15 25.76 10.42 -51.94
N MET A 16 25.17 10.04 -50.79
CA MET A 16 23.70 10.06 -50.62
C MET A 16 23.23 11.49 -50.35
N ALA A 17 22.60 12.08 -51.35
CA ALA A 17 21.80 13.27 -51.16
C ALA A 17 20.53 12.90 -50.44
N VAL A 18 20.45 13.23 -49.12
CA VAL A 18 19.20 13.19 -48.36
C VAL A 18 18.39 14.39 -48.74
N THR A 19 17.39 14.24 -49.61
CA THR A 19 16.34 15.21 -49.82
C THR A 19 15.43 15.19 -48.57
N ALA A 20 15.62 16.20 -47.70
CA ALA A 20 14.68 16.51 -46.63
C ALA A 20 13.39 17.05 -47.30
N MET A 21 12.36 16.21 -47.35
CA MET A 21 11.00 16.74 -47.57
C MET A 21 10.50 17.28 -46.22
N PRO A 22 10.01 18.52 -46.21
CA PRO A 22 9.31 19.00 -45.02
C PRO A 22 7.94 18.31 -44.98
N PHE A 23 7.80 17.31 -44.11
CA PHE A 23 6.48 16.88 -43.66
C PHE A 23 5.96 18.01 -42.76
N GLY A 24 5.25 18.92 -43.31
CA GLY A 24 4.36 19.81 -42.58
C GLY A 24 3.14 18.99 -42.13
N VAL A 25 3.26 18.28 -41.02
CA VAL A 25 2.09 17.93 -40.25
C VAL A 25 1.79 19.15 -39.41
N SER A 26 0.83 19.94 -39.84
CA SER A 26 0.11 20.85 -38.97
C SER A 26 -0.75 19.96 -38.06
N ALA A 27 -0.16 19.45 -36.98
CA ALA A 27 -0.93 19.09 -35.83
C ALA A 27 -1.44 20.42 -35.25
N GLU A 28 -2.72 20.61 -35.12
CA GLU A 28 -3.24 21.44 -34.06
C GLU A 28 -2.65 20.86 -32.76
N GLU A 29 -1.60 21.48 -32.23
CA GLU A 29 -1.21 21.32 -30.84
C GLU A 29 -2.40 21.87 -30.03
N THR A 30 -3.34 21.01 -29.72
CA THR A 30 -4.18 21.22 -28.54
C THR A 30 -3.18 21.25 -27.40
N ASP A 31 -3.14 22.35 -26.65
CA ASP A 31 -2.35 22.52 -25.42
C ASP A 31 -2.86 21.50 -24.36
N LYS A 32 -2.62 20.18 -24.58
CA LYS A 32 -2.97 19.16 -23.61
C LYS A 32 -2.12 19.32 -22.37
N THR A 33 -2.77 19.34 -21.22
CA THR A 33 -2.11 19.28 -19.93
C THR A 33 -1.66 17.84 -19.64
N VAL A 34 -0.36 17.59 -19.75
CA VAL A 34 0.22 16.25 -19.59
C VAL A 34 1.01 16.18 -18.30
N VAL A 35 0.79 15.14 -17.49
CA VAL A 35 1.63 14.78 -16.34
C VAL A 35 2.41 13.52 -16.66
N ARG A 36 3.72 13.56 -16.37
CA ARG A 36 4.66 12.44 -16.53
C ARG A 36 5.14 11.98 -15.17
N ILE A 37 4.87 10.72 -14.84
CA ILE A 37 5.23 10.12 -13.56
C ILE A 37 5.84 8.73 -13.82
N ASN A 38 6.63 8.19 -12.88
CA ASN A 38 7.09 6.81 -12.97
C ASN A 38 6.19 5.84 -12.21
N MET A 39 6.29 4.56 -12.61
CA MET A 39 5.97 3.38 -11.81
C MET A 39 7.23 2.50 -11.74
N GLU A 40 7.40 1.73 -10.67
CA GLU A 40 8.64 0.99 -10.42
C GLU A 40 8.78 -0.21 -11.37
N SER A 41 7.71 -0.97 -11.55
CA SER A 41 7.69 -2.20 -12.35
C SER A 41 6.66 -2.18 -13.44
N GLU A 42 6.83 -3.09 -14.42
CA GLU A 42 5.83 -3.28 -15.49
C GLU A 42 4.50 -3.81 -14.92
N PRO A 43 3.36 -3.41 -15.52
CA PRO A 43 2.08 -4.06 -15.23
C PRO A 43 2.17 -5.56 -15.44
N ASP A 44 1.81 -6.34 -14.44
CA ASP A 44 1.77 -7.79 -14.50
C ASP A 44 0.57 -8.31 -15.35
N ASN A 45 -0.53 -7.58 -15.31
CA ASN A 45 -1.70 -7.79 -16.16
C ASN A 45 -2.51 -6.49 -16.28
N LEU A 46 -3.16 -6.25 -17.44
CA LEU A 46 -4.06 -5.12 -17.62
C LEU A 46 -5.50 -5.43 -17.18
N ASP A 47 -5.85 -6.71 -17.02
CA ASP A 47 -7.13 -7.14 -16.45
C ASP A 47 -7.06 -7.03 -14.92
N PRO A 48 -7.91 -6.19 -14.28
CA PRO A 48 -7.86 -5.93 -12.86
C PRO A 48 -8.21 -7.15 -11.99
N TRP A 49 -8.88 -8.16 -12.53
CA TRP A 49 -9.16 -9.39 -11.79
C TRP A 49 -7.99 -10.38 -11.78
N LEU A 50 -7.04 -10.22 -12.71
CA LEU A 50 -5.87 -11.08 -12.89
C LEU A 50 -4.57 -10.42 -12.43
N SER A 51 -4.58 -9.10 -12.20
CA SER A 51 -3.44 -8.38 -11.64
C SER A 51 -3.25 -8.71 -10.16
N ALA A 52 -1.99 -8.81 -9.73
CA ALA A 52 -1.58 -9.04 -8.35
C ALA A 52 -0.47 -8.08 -7.87
N ALA A 53 0.12 -7.33 -8.80
CA ALA A 53 1.18 -6.39 -8.48
C ALA A 53 0.61 -5.06 -7.98
N SER A 54 1.09 -4.60 -6.82
CA SER A 54 0.65 -3.33 -6.22
C SER A 54 0.92 -2.11 -7.11
N ASP A 55 2.00 -2.14 -7.91
CA ASP A 55 2.31 -1.05 -8.86
C ASP A 55 1.27 -0.98 -9.98
N THR A 56 0.80 -2.15 -10.46
CA THR A 56 -0.28 -2.22 -11.45
C THR A 56 -1.57 -1.66 -10.86
N GLU A 57 -1.95 -2.12 -9.67
CA GLU A 57 -3.14 -1.63 -8.97
C GLU A 57 -3.07 -0.12 -8.74
N ALA A 58 -1.88 0.42 -8.33
CA ALA A 58 -1.67 1.84 -8.06
C ALA A 58 -2.02 2.75 -9.25
N VAL A 59 -1.77 2.29 -10.48
CA VAL A 59 -2.06 3.03 -11.71
C VAL A 59 -3.49 2.79 -12.18
N PHE A 60 -3.93 1.54 -12.17
CA PHE A 60 -5.19 1.15 -12.80
C PHE A 60 -6.44 1.45 -11.95
N HIS A 61 -6.30 1.83 -10.67
CA HIS A 61 -7.39 2.47 -9.91
C HIS A 61 -7.92 3.77 -10.53
N ASN A 62 -7.17 4.39 -11.45
CA ASN A 62 -7.64 5.52 -12.24
C ASN A 62 -8.55 5.11 -13.41
N VAL A 63 -8.51 3.83 -13.82
CA VAL A 63 -9.26 3.27 -14.95
C VAL A 63 -10.49 2.52 -14.46
N PHE A 64 -10.37 1.84 -13.32
CA PHE A 64 -11.39 0.93 -12.81
C PHE A 64 -11.94 1.38 -11.46
N GLU A 65 -13.23 1.15 -11.26
CA GLU A 65 -13.90 1.43 -9.99
C GLU A 65 -14.73 0.24 -9.52
N GLY A 66 -14.91 0.15 -8.20
CA GLY A 66 -15.78 -0.80 -7.54
C GLY A 66 -17.10 -0.17 -7.08
N LEU A 67 -17.91 -0.95 -6.38
CA LEU A 67 -19.15 -0.43 -5.77
C LEU A 67 -18.85 0.63 -4.73
N VAL A 68 -17.80 0.42 -3.93
CA VAL A 68 -17.27 1.40 -3.00
C VAL A 68 -15.85 1.76 -3.37
N LEU A 69 -15.38 2.92 -2.93
CA LEU A 69 -14.02 3.41 -3.05
C LEU A 69 -13.46 3.66 -1.65
N PHE A 70 -12.28 4.24 -1.56
CA PHE A 70 -11.68 4.69 -0.30
C PHE A 70 -11.08 6.08 -0.49
N ASP A 71 -11.06 6.84 0.60
CA ASP A 71 -10.41 8.13 0.65
C ASP A 71 -8.97 8.05 1.21
N GLU A 72 -8.30 9.18 1.33
CA GLU A 72 -6.94 9.31 1.87
C GLU A 72 -6.82 8.92 3.34
N THR A 73 -7.94 8.78 4.07
CA THR A 73 -7.96 8.35 5.48
C THR A 73 -8.16 6.84 5.65
N GLY A 74 -8.44 6.13 4.54
CA GLY A 74 -8.80 4.72 4.53
C GLY A 74 -10.28 4.45 4.77
N ALA A 75 -11.11 5.49 4.91
CA ALA A 75 -12.56 5.34 5.02
C ALA A 75 -13.18 4.92 3.68
N LEU A 76 -14.21 4.07 3.74
CA LEU A 76 -14.98 3.70 2.56
C LEU A 76 -15.92 4.84 2.15
N ILE A 77 -15.95 5.12 0.88
CA ILE A 77 -16.79 6.16 0.28
C ILE A 77 -17.59 5.58 -0.90
N PRO A 78 -18.73 6.21 -1.29
CA PRO A 78 -19.47 5.84 -2.48
C PRO A 78 -18.61 5.80 -3.75
N GLY A 79 -18.83 4.73 -4.55
CA GLY A 79 -18.26 4.56 -5.88
C GLY A 79 -19.37 4.37 -6.91
N LEU A 80 -19.43 3.21 -7.55
CA LEU A 80 -20.52 2.86 -8.46
C LEU A 80 -21.85 2.62 -7.73
N ALA A 81 -21.81 2.39 -6.41
CA ALA A 81 -22.98 2.47 -5.54
C ALA A 81 -23.00 3.84 -4.85
N GLU A 82 -24.15 4.54 -4.91
CA GLU A 82 -24.35 5.81 -4.19
C GLU A 82 -24.52 5.59 -2.68
N SER A 83 -25.07 4.42 -2.32
CA SER A 83 -25.30 4.01 -0.94
C SER A 83 -25.50 2.49 -0.85
N TRP A 84 -25.49 2.00 0.38
CA TRP A 84 -25.77 0.59 0.68
C TRP A 84 -26.46 0.44 2.02
N ASP A 85 -27.23 -0.64 2.16
CA ASP A 85 -27.85 -1.07 3.40
C ASP A 85 -27.30 -2.45 3.79
N ILE A 86 -27.07 -2.65 5.07
CA ILE A 86 -26.62 -3.93 5.64
C ILE A 86 -27.73 -4.41 6.60
N SER A 87 -28.16 -5.66 6.46
CA SER A 87 -29.15 -6.25 7.37
C SER A 87 -28.61 -6.37 8.80
N ASP A 88 -29.49 -6.36 9.79
CA ASP A 88 -29.11 -6.44 11.23
C ASP A 88 -28.29 -7.70 11.58
N ASP A 89 -28.41 -8.77 10.79
CA ASP A 89 -27.63 -10.01 10.96
C ASP A 89 -26.29 -10.01 10.19
N GLY A 90 -25.98 -8.92 9.47
CA GLY A 90 -24.75 -8.77 8.68
C GLY A 90 -24.67 -9.70 7.45
N LEU A 91 -25.76 -10.38 7.07
CA LEU A 91 -25.74 -11.38 6.01
C LEU A 91 -26.15 -10.84 4.64
N THR A 92 -26.91 -9.74 4.59
CA THR A 92 -27.45 -9.21 3.35
C THR A 92 -26.99 -7.77 3.14
N TYR A 93 -26.38 -7.52 1.98
CA TYR A 93 -25.96 -6.20 1.53
C TYR A 93 -26.82 -5.80 0.34
N THR A 94 -27.47 -4.63 0.42
CA THR A 94 -28.24 -4.05 -0.69
C THR A 94 -27.52 -2.80 -1.17
N PHE A 95 -27.06 -2.82 -2.42
CA PHE A 95 -26.36 -1.70 -3.05
C PHE A 95 -27.34 -0.93 -3.96
N HIS A 96 -27.40 0.39 -3.76
CA HIS A 96 -28.12 1.33 -4.61
C HIS A 96 -27.14 1.91 -5.61
N LEU A 97 -27.25 1.51 -6.86
CA LEU A 97 -26.29 1.85 -7.90
C LEU A 97 -26.58 3.20 -8.54
N ARG A 98 -25.55 3.84 -9.06
CA ARG A 98 -25.68 5.04 -9.88
C ARG A 98 -26.36 4.72 -11.22
N ASP A 99 -27.13 5.67 -11.74
CA ASP A 99 -27.83 5.57 -13.04
C ASP A 99 -27.20 6.46 -14.13
N ASP A 100 -26.16 7.25 -13.77
CA ASP A 100 -25.48 8.22 -14.60
C ASP A 100 -24.09 7.76 -15.08
N VAL A 101 -23.70 6.49 -14.87
CA VAL A 101 -22.40 5.94 -15.18
C VAL A 101 -22.37 5.27 -16.57
N THR A 102 -21.27 5.53 -17.30
CA THR A 102 -20.98 4.90 -18.59
C THR A 102 -19.57 4.33 -18.58
N PHE A 103 -19.40 3.09 -19.04
CA PHE A 103 -18.07 2.52 -19.29
C PHE A 103 -17.34 3.26 -20.40
N HIS A 104 -16.02 3.21 -20.40
CA HIS A 104 -15.16 3.87 -21.40
C HIS A 104 -15.47 3.48 -22.85
N ASN A 105 -16.09 2.33 -23.09
CA ASN A 105 -16.55 1.89 -24.41
C ASN A 105 -17.96 2.38 -24.80
N GLY A 106 -18.57 3.24 -23.98
CA GLY A 106 -19.89 3.82 -24.22
C GLY A 106 -21.07 2.94 -23.78
N LYS A 107 -20.83 1.77 -23.15
CA LYS A 107 -21.89 0.94 -22.56
C LYS A 107 -22.37 1.58 -21.26
N ALA A 108 -23.68 1.75 -21.10
CA ALA A 108 -24.25 2.17 -19.81
C ALA A 108 -24.01 1.09 -18.72
N PHE A 109 -23.66 1.51 -17.53
CA PHE A 109 -23.50 0.67 -16.35
C PHE A 109 -24.88 0.27 -15.79
N SER A 110 -24.98 -0.95 -15.28
CA SER A 110 -26.22 -1.45 -14.67
C SER A 110 -25.95 -2.58 -13.67
N ALA A 111 -26.99 -3.01 -12.96
CA ALA A 111 -26.97 -4.15 -12.05
C ALA A 111 -26.52 -5.46 -12.72
N GLU A 112 -26.72 -5.63 -14.04
CA GLU A 112 -26.23 -6.82 -14.76
C GLU A 112 -24.69 -6.91 -14.77
N ASP A 113 -23.99 -5.79 -14.80
CA ASP A 113 -22.52 -5.75 -14.79
C ASP A 113 -22.00 -6.12 -13.39
N VAL A 114 -22.69 -5.68 -12.36
CA VAL A 114 -22.39 -6.05 -10.97
C VAL A 114 -22.62 -7.55 -10.74
N VAL A 115 -23.77 -8.08 -11.14
CA VAL A 115 -24.05 -9.53 -11.05
C VAL A 115 -22.98 -10.33 -11.78
N TYR A 116 -22.66 -9.97 -13.02
CA TYR A 116 -21.61 -10.63 -13.81
C TYR A 116 -20.26 -10.63 -13.08
N THR A 117 -19.89 -9.49 -12.51
CA THR A 117 -18.63 -9.33 -11.79
C THR A 117 -18.54 -10.27 -10.59
N TYR A 118 -19.54 -10.25 -9.72
CA TYR A 118 -19.48 -11.04 -8.48
C TYR A 118 -19.77 -12.51 -8.68
N GLU A 119 -20.55 -12.90 -9.70
CA GLU A 119 -20.68 -14.30 -10.12
C GLU A 119 -19.33 -14.87 -10.60
N SER A 120 -18.59 -14.10 -11.40
CA SER A 120 -17.26 -14.49 -11.90
C SER A 120 -16.23 -14.60 -10.77
N LEU A 121 -16.19 -13.60 -9.86
CA LEU A 121 -15.24 -13.58 -8.78
C LEU A 121 -15.48 -14.67 -7.72
N SER A 122 -16.74 -14.98 -7.42
CA SER A 122 -17.14 -15.98 -6.42
C SER A 122 -17.23 -17.41 -6.97
N GLY A 123 -17.39 -17.56 -8.29
CA GLY A 123 -17.70 -18.85 -8.94
C GLY A 123 -19.20 -19.21 -8.91
N LEU A 124 -20.09 -18.34 -8.46
CA LEU A 124 -21.56 -18.56 -8.48
C LEU A 124 -22.10 -18.69 -9.89
N GLY A 125 -21.44 -18.11 -10.89
CA GLY A 125 -21.75 -18.26 -12.31
C GLY A 125 -21.51 -19.67 -12.88
N GLY A 126 -20.93 -20.58 -12.09
CA GLY A 126 -20.66 -21.97 -12.47
C GLY A 126 -19.26 -22.21 -13.03
N GLU A 127 -18.42 -21.18 -13.10
CA GLU A 127 -17.00 -21.26 -13.42
C GLU A 127 -16.16 -21.36 -12.11
N GLU A 128 -14.85 -21.55 -12.24
CA GLU A 128 -13.94 -21.52 -11.10
C GLU A 128 -13.86 -20.11 -10.51
N ALA A 129 -13.95 -19.98 -9.18
CA ALA A 129 -13.86 -18.69 -8.51
C ALA A 129 -12.51 -18.01 -8.77
N LEU A 130 -12.53 -16.78 -9.26
CA LEU A 130 -11.33 -15.98 -9.51
C LEU A 130 -10.74 -15.39 -8.23
N SER A 131 -11.53 -15.23 -7.16
CA SER A 131 -11.08 -14.66 -5.91
C SER A 131 -11.57 -15.42 -4.67
N SER A 132 -10.65 -15.75 -3.79
CA SER A 132 -10.99 -16.38 -2.50
C SER A 132 -11.70 -15.45 -1.51
N LYS A 133 -11.67 -14.13 -1.73
CA LYS A 133 -12.34 -13.13 -0.88
C LYS A 133 -13.87 -13.26 -0.92
N PHE A 134 -14.42 -13.77 -2.02
CA PHE A 134 -15.88 -13.92 -2.20
C PHE A 134 -16.41 -15.33 -1.95
N LYS A 135 -15.64 -16.20 -1.29
CA LYS A 135 -16.08 -17.58 -0.95
C LYS A 135 -17.33 -17.62 -0.06
N ASN A 136 -17.52 -16.56 0.74
CA ASN A 136 -18.64 -16.43 1.65
C ASN A 136 -19.93 -15.93 0.94
N LEU A 137 -19.82 -15.46 -0.31
CA LEU A 137 -20.95 -15.01 -1.10
C LEU A 137 -21.78 -16.22 -1.58
N THR A 138 -23.09 -16.23 -1.27
CA THR A 138 -24.02 -17.30 -1.61
C THR A 138 -25.02 -16.91 -2.70
N SER A 139 -25.32 -15.62 -2.84
CA SER A 139 -26.10 -15.10 -3.98
C SER A 139 -25.71 -13.66 -4.30
N VAL A 140 -25.88 -13.29 -5.56
CA VAL A 140 -25.86 -11.92 -6.06
C VAL A 140 -27.02 -11.77 -7.05
N GLU A 141 -27.95 -10.86 -6.77
CA GLU A 141 -29.21 -10.74 -7.51
C GLU A 141 -29.50 -9.28 -7.86
N ALA A 142 -29.79 -9.02 -9.13
CA ALA A 142 -30.35 -7.74 -9.56
C ALA A 142 -31.83 -7.69 -9.15
N VAL A 143 -32.18 -6.75 -8.28
CA VAL A 143 -33.56 -6.48 -7.89
C VAL A 143 -34.27 -5.67 -8.99
N ASP A 144 -33.52 -4.72 -9.55
CA ASP A 144 -33.90 -3.90 -10.72
C ASP A 144 -32.61 -3.44 -11.41
N ASP A 145 -32.71 -2.50 -12.38
CA ASP A 145 -31.56 -2.06 -13.20
C ASP A 145 -30.46 -1.37 -12.36
N TYR A 146 -30.80 -0.86 -11.15
CA TYR A 146 -29.88 -0.09 -10.31
C TYR A 146 -29.91 -0.50 -8.83
N THR A 147 -30.41 -1.71 -8.54
CA THR A 147 -30.39 -2.27 -7.18
C THR A 147 -29.90 -3.70 -7.21
N VAL A 148 -28.86 -3.99 -6.43
CA VAL A 148 -28.27 -5.34 -6.31
C VAL A 148 -28.27 -5.77 -4.85
N THR A 149 -28.69 -7.02 -4.61
CA THR A 149 -28.61 -7.66 -3.29
C THR A 149 -27.57 -8.77 -3.33
N MET A 150 -26.69 -8.77 -2.31
CA MET A 150 -25.67 -9.81 -2.09
C MET A 150 -25.92 -10.48 -0.75
N THR A 151 -25.88 -11.82 -0.71
CA THR A 151 -26.10 -12.59 0.52
C THR A 151 -24.86 -13.41 0.86
N LEU A 152 -24.45 -13.37 2.12
CA LEU A 152 -23.32 -14.13 2.67
C LEU A 152 -23.82 -15.38 3.40
N ALA A 153 -22.95 -16.40 3.49
CA ALA A 153 -23.19 -17.58 4.33
C ALA A 153 -23.00 -17.28 5.82
N GLU A 154 -22.05 -16.40 6.13
CA GLU A 154 -21.71 -15.95 7.48
C GLU A 154 -21.44 -14.44 7.44
N ALA A 155 -21.73 -13.73 8.54
CA ALA A 155 -21.46 -12.30 8.62
C ALA A 155 -19.95 -12.02 8.49
N ASP A 156 -19.61 -11.05 7.68
CA ASP A 156 -18.23 -10.64 7.41
C ASP A 156 -18.18 -9.11 7.23
N ALA A 157 -17.82 -8.40 8.27
CA ALA A 157 -17.73 -6.94 8.24
C ALA A 157 -16.64 -6.41 7.26
N ALA A 158 -15.68 -7.25 6.85
CA ALA A 158 -14.71 -6.90 5.81
C ALA A 158 -15.31 -7.03 4.39
N PHE A 159 -16.50 -7.64 4.23
CA PHE A 159 -17.09 -7.87 2.92
C PHE A 159 -17.30 -6.58 2.12
N LEU A 160 -17.79 -5.52 2.78
CA LEU A 160 -17.99 -4.23 2.11
C LEU A 160 -16.69 -3.72 1.48
N GLN A 161 -15.56 -3.89 2.14
CA GLN A 161 -14.27 -3.47 1.62
C GLN A 161 -13.82 -4.30 0.40
N TYR A 162 -14.23 -5.56 0.29
CA TYR A 162 -13.94 -6.36 -0.89
C TYR A 162 -14.70 -5.86 -2.12
N THR A 163 -15.81 -5.12 -1.94
CA THR A 163 -16.60 -4.58 -3.05
C THR A 163 -15.96 -3.38 -3.76
N ARG A 164 -14.73 -3.02 -3.38
CA ARG A 164 -13.84 -2.10 -4.13
C ARG A 164 -13.27 -2.74 -5.40
N VAL A 165 -13.40 -4.04 -5.57
CA VAL A 165 -12.94 -4.73 -6.78
C VAL A 165 -13.60 -4.12 -8.01
N ALA A 166 -12.83 -3.99 -9.10
CA ALA A 166 -13.30 -3.42 -10.35
C ALA A 166 -14.57 -4.12 -10.86
N VAL A 167 -15.62 -3.36 -11.10
CA VAL A 167 -16.80 -3.84 -11.83
C VAL A 167 -16.51 -3.75 -13.32
N LEU A 168 -16.66 -4.86 -14.03
CA LEU A 168 -16.36 -4.95 -15.44
C LEU A 168 -17.63 -5.07 -16.30
N PRO A 169 -17.62 -4.53 -17.53
CA PRO A 169 -18.77 -4.58 -18.41
C PRO A 169 -19.05 -6.02 -18.86
N LYS A 170 -20.24 -6.52 -18.58
CA LYS A 170 -20.71 -7.86 -18.96
C LYS A 170 -20.52 -8.11 -20.46
N GLY A 171 -19.83 -9.21 -20.78
CA GLY A 171 -19.58 -9.64 -22.17
C GLY A 171 -18.43 -8.93 -22.86
N TYR A 172 -17.58 -8.19 -22.16
CA TYR A 172 -16.34 -7.67 -22.69
C TYR A 172 -15.16 -8.54 -22.25
N GLU A 173 -14.45 -9.13 -23.21
CA GLU A 173 -13.42 -10.16 -22.96
C GLU A 173 -11.98 -9.65 -23.16
N ASP A 174 -11.78 -8.43 -23.67
CA ASP A 174 -10.46 -7.92 -24.08
C ASP A 174 -9.74 -7.12 -22.97
N GLN A 175 -10.10 -7.30 -21.70
CA GLN A 175 -9.53 -6.51 -20.58
C GLN A 175 -7.99 -6.58 -20.50
N SER A 176 -7.40 -7.74 -20.75
CA SER A 176 -5.93 -7.92 -20.72
C SER A 176 -5.18 -7.19 -21.84
N SER A 177 -5.85 -6.64 -22.84
CA SER A 177 -5.23 -5.96 -23.98
C SER A 177 -5.77 -4.55 -24.25
N ALA A 178 -7.02 -4.32 -23.92
CA ALA A 178 -7.73 -3.04 -24.09
C ALA A 178 -8.65 -2.80 -22.88
N PRO A 179 -8.10 -2.44 -21.69
CA PRO A 179 -8.85 -2.25 -20.48
C PRO A 179 -10.01 -1.26 -20.64
N VAL A 180 -11.19 -1.64 -20.15
CA VAL A 180 -12.41 -0.82 -20.16
C VAL A 180 -12.99 -0.80 -18.76
N GLY A 181 -12.95 0.35 -18.11
CA GLY A 181 -13.51 0.63 -16.79
C GLY A 181 -14.51 1.78 -16.82
N THR A 182 -14.74 2.39 -15.66
CA THR A 182 -15.63 3.53 -15.44
C THR A 182 -14.90 4.75 -14.89
N GLY A 183 -13.62 4.60 -14.58
CA GLY A 183 -12.83 5.56 -13.81
C GLY A 183 -12.57 6.90 -14.49
N PRO A 184 -11.92 7.83 -13.77
CA PRO A 184 -11.65 9.19 -14.27
C PRO A 184 -10.69 9.24 -15.44
N PHE A 185 -9.96 8.16 -15.75
CA PHE A 185 -9.08 8.05 -16.90
C PHE A 185 -9.40 6.83 -17.76
N VAL A 186 -9.28 7.02 -19.07
CA VAL A 186 -9.41 5.98 -20.10
C VAL A 186 -8.02 5.44 -20.42
N PHE A 187 -7.87 4.13 -20.51
CA PHE A 187 -6.65 3.52 -21.02
C PHE A 187 -6.48 3.81 -22.52
N GLU A 188 -5.37 4.44 -22.91
CA GLU A 188 -5.05 4.72 -24.29
C GLU A 188 -4.09 3.67 -24.87
N LYS A 189 -2.96 3.42 -24.20
CA LYS A 189 -1.98 2.43 -24.65
C LYS A 189 -1.00 2.00 -23.57
N TYR A 190 -0.44 0.82 -23.77
CA TYR A 190 0.73 0.31 -23.07
C TYR A 190 1.84 0.02 -24.06
N VAL A 191 3.03 0.54 -23.79
CA VAL A 191 4.25 0.26 -24.56
C VAL A 191 5.21 -0.50 -23.65
N PRO A 192 5.36 -1.83 -23.82
CA PRO A 192 6.17 -2.68 -22.93
C PRO A 192 7.59 -2.13 -22.75
N GLY A 193 8.07 -2.15 -21.52
CA GLY A 193 9.39 -1.63 -21.11
C GLY A 193 9.52 -0.12 -21.20
N GLN A 194 8.44 0.63 -21.44
CA GLN A 194 8.49 2.08 -21.60
C GLN A 194 7.45 2.82 -20.76
N MET A 195 6.15 2.67 -21.08
CA MET A 195 5.12 3.45 -20.41
C MET A 195 3.70 2.92 -20.62
N VAL A 196 2.81 3.33 -19.71
CA VAL A 196 1.36 3.33 -19.87
C VAL A 196 0.90 4.76 -20.14
N VAL A 197 -0.09 4.96 -21.00
CA VAL A 197 -0.72 6.26 -21.26
C VAL A 197 -2.20 6.15 -20.94
N LEU A 198 -2.65 7.09 -20.14
CA LEU A 198 -4.05 7.27 -19.76
C LEU A 198 -4.53 8.65 -20.24
N GLU A 199 -5.72 8.73 -20.79
CA GLU A 199 -6.38 9.97 -21.19
C GLU A 199 -7.55 10.28 -20.25
N LYS A 200 -7.82 11.55 -20.02
CA LYS A 200 -8.95 12.00 -19.22
C LYS A 200 -10.27 11.43 -19.76
N ASN A 201 -11.11 10.93 -18.88
CA ASN A 201 -12.50 10.60 -19.18
C ASN A 201 -13.35 11.89 -19.12
N GLU A 202 -13.70 12.44 -20.27
CA GLU A 202 -14.50 13.67 -20.34
C GLU A 202 -15.95 13.46 -19.87
N ASP A 203 -16.44 12.22 -19.92
CA ASP A 203 -17.78 11.82 -19.50
C ASP A 203 -17.82 11.19 -18.09
N TYR A 204 -16.78 11.48 -17.27
CA TYR A 204 -16.72 10.94 -15.90
C TYR A 204 -17.86 11.48 -15.04
N TYR A 205 -18.56 10.60 -14.36
CA TYR A 205 -19.81 10.92 -13.65
C TYR A 205 -19.62 11.78 -12.38
N ASP A 206 -18.47 11.72 -11.73
CA ASP A 206 -18.21 12.46 -10.50
C ASP A 206 -17.47 13.78 -10.80
N GLU A 207 -18.24 14.88 -10.86
CA GLU A 207 -17.68 16.22 -11.10
C GLU A 207 -16.63 16.63 -10.04
N SER A 208 -16.73 16.12 -8.82
CA SER A 208 -15.79 16.46 -7.73
C SER A 208 -14.41 15.83 -7.92
N ARG A 209 -14.34 14.72 -8.65
CA ARG A 209 -13.13 13.95 -8.98
C ARG A 209 -12.77 14.06 -10.47
N MET A 210 -13.40 14.96 -11.20
CA MET A 210 -13.08 15.21 -12.61
C MET A 210 -11.61 15.60 -12.77
N PRO A 211 -10.81 14.89 -13.60
CA PRO A 211 -9.40 15.19 -13.81
C PRO A 211 -9.17 16.62 -14.34
N LYS A 212 -8.13 17.25 -13.81
CA LYS A 212 -7.68 18.59 -14.25
C LYS A 212 -6.55 18.52 -15.26
N ILE A 213 -6.01 17.32 -15.48
CA ILE A 213 -5.02 17.03 -16.52
C ILE A 213 -5.68 16.23 -17.65
N ASP A 214 -5.22 16.41 -18.87
CA ASP A 214 -5.80 15.76 -20.05
C ASP A 214 -5.19 14.39 -20.32
N GLU A 215 -3.93 14.18 -19.93
CA GLU A 215 -3.19 12.95 -20.19
C GLU A 215 -2.19 12.68 -19.08
N ALA A 216 -2.06 11.41 -18.69
CA ALA A 216 -1.01 10.91 -17.83
C ALA A 216 -0.12 9.91 -18.57
N GLN A 217 1.19 10.16 -18.57
CA GLN A 217 2.21 9.25 -19.09
C GLN A 217 2.96 8.64 -17.93
N ILE A 218 2.76 7.34 -17.68
CA ILE A 218 3.34 6.61 -16.56
C ILE A 218 4.53 5.80 -17.09
N TYR A 219 5.75 6.26 -16.83
CA TYR A 219 7.00 5.65 -17.28
C TYR A 219 7.40 4.50 -16.39
N ILE A 220 7.79 3.37 -16.98
CA ILE A 220 8.34 2.22 -16.24
C ILE A 220 9.79 2.51 -15.91
N MET A 221 10.05 2.85 -14.65
CA MET A 221 11.36 3.29 -14.20
C MET A 221 11.51 3.01 -12.69
N GLY A 222 12.27 1.97 -12.33
CA GLY A 222 12.46 1.51 -10.96
C GLY A 222 13.83 1.83 -10.36
N ASP A 223 14.72 2.53 -11.11
CA ASP A 223 16.02 2.97 -10.59
C ASP A 223 15.93 4.44 -10.16
N ASP A 224 16.09 4.71 -8.89
CA ASP A 224 15.99 6.06 -8.32
C ASP A 224 16.91 7.08 -9.00
N SER A 225 18.15 6.68 -9.35
CA SER A 225 19.10 7.59 -10.01
C SER A 225 18.59 7.98 -11.40
N ALA A 226 17.90 7.05 -12.10
CA ALA A 226 17.27 7.34 -13.37
C ALA A 226 16.05 8.26 -13.19
N VAL A 227 15.20 8.01 -12.17
CA VAL A 227 14.06 8.87 -11.83
C VAL A 227 14.51 10.29 -11.50
N LEU A 228 15.52 10.45 -10.62
CA LEU A 228 16.08 11.77 -10.28
C LEU A 228 16.65 12.50 -11.51
N THR A 229 17.33 11.77 -12.41
CA THR A 229 17.85 12.34 -13.66
C THR A 229 16.71 12.77 -14.58
N ALA A 230 15.65 11.97 -14.68
CA ALA A 230 14.47 12.28 -15.50
C ALA A 230 13.71 13.51 -14.95
N LEU A 231 13.56 13.64 -13.63
CA LEU A 231 13.01 14.84 -13.00
C LEU A 231 13.87 16.09 -13.31
N GLN A 232 15.17 16.01 -13.09
CA GLN A 232 16.08 17.14 -13.34
C GLN A 232 16.14 17.56 -14.81
N SER A 233 15.94 16.65 -15.74
CA SER A 233 15.90 16.94 -17.18
C SER A 233 14.53 17.40 -17.67
N GLY A 234 13.49 17.35 -16.83
CA GLY A 234 12.10 17.66 -17.22
C GLY A 234 11.43 16.55 -18.05
N GLN A 235 11.99 15.34 -18.04
CA GLN A 235 11.35 14.15 -18.64
C GLN A 235 10.20 13.64 -17.77
N LEU A 236 10.31 13.77 -16.45
CA LEU A 236 9.24 13.51 -15.48
C LEU A 236 8.82 14.81 -14.81
N ASP A 237 7.56 14.89 -14.46
CA ASP A 237 6.93 15.98 -13.69
C ASP A 237 6.75 15.57 -12.21
N ALA A 238 6.61 14.28 -11.96
CA ALA A 238 6.58 13.68 -10.64
C ALA A 238 7.39 12.37 -10.62
N GLY A 239 7.90 11.99 -9.46
CA GLY A 239 8.67 10.74 -9.29
C GLY A 239 8.47 10.13 -7.92
N ILE A 240 8.22 8.82 -7.87
CA ILE A 240 8.22 8.03 -6.64
C ILE A 240 9.64 7.52 -6.46
N VAL A 241 10.24 7.80 -5.31
CA VAL A 241 11.64 7.49 -4.99
C VAL A 241 11.77 7.01 -3.54
N TYR A 242 12.87 6.35 -3.22
CA TYR A 242 13.20 6.07 -1.82
C TYR A 242 13.65 7.33 -1.08
N ALA A 243 13.41 7.35 0.23
CA ALA A 243 13.63 8.51 1.08
C ALA A 243 15.08 9.06 1.01
N ASP A 244 16.08 8.18 1.00
CA ASP A 244 17.50 8.56 0.94
C ASP A 244 17.94 9.08 -0.43
N SER A 245 17.11 8.91 -1.47
CA SER A 245 17.36 9.43 -2.81
C SER A 245 16.85 10.86 -2.98
N ALA A 246 15.80 11.25 -2.31
CA ALA A 246 15.16 12.56 -2.44
C ALA A 246 16.12 13.74 -2.10
N ASP A 247 17.02 13.54 -1.15
CA ASP A 247 18.00 14.56 -0.71
C ASP A 247 19.04 14.94 -1.79
N TYR A 248 19.21 14.10 -2.82
CA TYR A 248 20.13 14.39 -3.94
C TYR A 248 19.50 15.25 -5.03
N LEU A 249 18.20 15.54 -4.93
CA LEU A 249 17.52 16.33 -5.93
C LEU A 249 17.89 17.82 -5.80
N THR A 250 18.16 18.46 -6.93
CA THR A 250 18.46 19.89 -6.99
C THR A 250 17.55 20.56 -8.03
N GLY A 251 16.99 21.70 -7.69
CA GLY A 251 16.08 22.42 -8.59
C GLY A 251 14.81 22.85 -7.88
N ASP A 252 13.79 23.19 -8.66
CA ASP A 252 12.51 23.65 -8.16
C ASP A 252 11.52 22.49 -8.05
N PHE A 253 11.65 21.74 -6.95
CA PHE A 253 10.85 20.55 -6.66
C PHE A 253 10.28 20.62 -5.25
N THR A 254 9.17 19.92 -5.04
CA THR A 254 8.55 19.66 -3.74
C THR A 254 8.76 18.18 -3.40
N VAL A 255 9.31 17.91 -2.22
CA VAL A 255 9.36 16.56 -1.66
C VAL A 255 8.10 16.36 -0.82
N ASN A 256 7.24 15.47 -1.28
CA ASN A 256 6.04 15.07 -0.55
C ASN A 256 6.38 13.80 0.23
N SER A 257 5.98 13.74 1.49
CA SER A 257 6.30 12.63 2.40
C SER A 257 5.10 12.30 3.27
N SER A 258 4.78 11.02 3.40
CA SER A 258 3.67 10.54 4.25
C SER A 258 3.95 9.12 4.72
N PRO A 259 3.43 8.71 5.89
CA PRO A 259 3.41 7.30 6.26
C PRO A 259 2.82 6.44 5.15
N GLN A 260 3.37 5.21 4.97
CA GLN A 260 2.95 4.32 3.89
C GLN A 260 2.06 3.15 4.35
N ASN A 261 1.52 3.22 5.57
CA ASN A 261 0.78 2.14 6.21
C ASN A 261 1.66 0.89 6.45
N MET A 262 2.82 1.11 7.05
CA MET A 262 3.71 0.05 7.50
C MET A 262 4.00 0.21 8.99
N VAL A 263 4.05 -0.90 9.72
CA VAL A 263 4.48 -0.91 11.12
C VAL A 263 5.83 -1.59 11.20
N GLN A 264 6.90 -0.81 11.36
CA GLN A 264 8.17 -1.36 11.77
C GLN A 264 8.19 -1.50 13.29
N LEU A 265 8.46 -2.69 13.75
CA LEU A 265 8.39 -3.05 15.16
C LEU A 265 9.61 -3.85 15.60
N PHE A 266 9.90 -3.76 16.90
CA PHE A 266 10.75 -4.69 17.59
C PHE A 266 9.86 -5.67 18.34
N ALA A 267 9.63 -6.83 17.74
CA ALA A 267 8.76 -7.87 18.28
C ALA A 267 9.44 -8.62 19.42
N LEU A 268 8.65 -8.90 20.44
CA LEU A 268 9.02 -9.63 21.63
C LEU A 268 8.16 -10.89 21.72
N ASN A 269 8.74 -12.05 21.99
CA ASN A 269 7.97 -13.28 22.18
C ASN A 269 7.33 -13.27 23.57
N ASN A 270 6.06 -12.88 23.65
CA ASN A 270 5.33 -12.69 24.91
C ASN A 270 5.13 -13.96 25.74
N SER A 271 5.41 -15.13 25.18
CA SER A 271 5.35 -16.41 25.91
C SER A 271 6.71 -16.87 26.45
N ALA A 272 7.79 -16.22 26.05
CA ALA A 272 9.15 -16.60 26.42
C ALA A 272 9.69 -15.72 27.54
N THR A 273 10.27 -16.33 28.60
CA THR A 273 10.99 -15.59 29.64
C THR A 273 12.24 -14.92 29.04
N PRO A 274 12.48 -13.61 29.32
CA PRO A 274 11.80 -12.79 30.32
C PRO A 274 10.61 -11.94 29.79
N PHE A 275 10.20 -12.09 28.52
CA PHE A 275 9.17 -11.29 27.90
C PHE A 275 7.74 -11.72 28.26
N ASP A 276 7.57 -12.80 29.03
CA ASP A 276 6.30 -13.18 29.67
C ASP A 276 5.88 -12.23 30.80
N ASP A 277 6.81 -11.40 31.31
CA ASP A 277 6.52 -10.31 32.25
C ASP A 277 6.28 -8.98 31.50
N VAL A 278 5.09 -8.41 31.64
CA VAL A 278 4.72 -7.14 31.00
C VAL A 278 5.64 -5.99 31.38
N ARG A 279 6.17 -5.97 32.61
CA ARG A 279 7.09 -4.93 33.08
C ARG A 279 8.40 -4.91 32.33
N VAL A 280 8.88 -6.08 31.89
CA VAL A 280 10.07 -6.18 31.03
C VAL A 280 9.76 -5.60 29.65
N ARG A 281 8.62 -5.91 29.07
CA ARG A 281 8.21 -5.37 27.77
C ARG A 281 8.02 -3.85 27.81
N GLN A 282 7.37 -3.34 28.88
CA GLN A 282 7.24 -1.90 29.11
C GLN A 282 8.61 -1.22 29.32
N ALA A 283 9.56 -1.88 29.99
CA ALA A 283 10.91 -1.36 30.11
C ALA A 283 11.60 -1.19 28.77
N PHE A 284 11.33 -2.09 27.82
CA PHE A 284 11.86 -2.01 26.45
C PHE A 284 11.25 -0.84 25.67
N GLU A 285 9.94 -0.56 25.82
CA GLU A 285 9.30 0.62 25.24
C GLU A 285 9.94 1.92 25.75
N TYR A 286 10.21 2.04 27.05
CA TYR A 286 10.89 3.22 27.64
C TYR A 286 12.39 3.29 27.30
N ALA A 287 13.06 2.16 27.00
CA ALA A 287 14.49 2.12 26.72
C ALA A 287 14.85 2.42 25.27
N VAL A 288 13.91 2.26 24.34
CA VAL A 288 14.13 2.47 22.91
C VAL A 288 13.82 3.92 22.55
N ASN A 289 14.84 4.64 22.10
CA ASN A 289 14.71 5.99 21.56
C ASN A 289 14.38 5.90 20.07
N LYS A 290 13.11 6.08 19.73
CA LYS A 290 12.57 5.98 18.38
C LYS A 290 13.08 7.11 17.49
N ASP A 291 13.23 8.33 17.99
CA ASP A 291 13.80 9.47 17.24
C ASP A 291 15.20 9.15 16.70
N GLN A 292 16.07 8.52 17.53
CA GLN A 292 17.41 8.15 17.05
C GLN A 292 17.36 7.10 15.94
N ILE A 293 16.34 6.25 15.91
CA ILE A 293 16.15 5.27 14.84
C ILE A 293 15.66 6.01 13.58
N ILE A 294 14.66 6.88 13.73
CA ILE A 294 14.10 7.67 12.63
C ILE A 294 15.19 8.51 11.96
N ASP A 295 15.96 9.25 12.76
CA ASP A 295 17.04 10.10 12.23
C ASP A 295 18.19 9.29 11.66
N GLY A 296 18.63 8.24 12.37
CA GLY A 296 19.84 7.50 12.03
C GLY A 296 19.66 6.45 10.94
N VAL A 297 18.50 5.83 10.85
CA VAL A 297 18.23 4.74 9.91
C VAL A 297 17.39 5.24 8.71
N PHE A 298 16.43 6.12 8.95
CA PHE A 298 15.49 6.60 7.94
C PHE A 298 15.75 8.05 7.49
N ALA A 299 16.85 8.67 7.94
CA ALA A 299 17.21 10.05 7.58
C ALA A 299 16.09 11.08 7.89
N GLY A 300 15.28 10.83 8.90
CA GLY A 300 14.10 11.65 9.26
C GLY A 300 12.84 11.34 8.44
N TYR A 301 12.88 10.42 7.48
CA TYR A 301 11.74 10.05 6.65
C TYR A 301 11.00 8.82 7.20
N ALA A 302 10.54 8.93 8.44
CA ALA A 302 9.63 7.96 9.05
C ALA A 302 8.77 8.67 10.09
N THR A 303 7.57 8.16 10.31
CA THR A 303 6.63 8.66 11.31
C THR A 303 6.68 7.76 12.53
N GLU A 304 6.90 8.33 13.72
CA GLU A 304 6.90 7.57 14.98
C GLU A 304 5.56 6.86 15.19
N LEU A 305 5.62 5.63 15.71
CA LEU A 305 4.43 4.85 16.05
C LEU A 305 4.32 4.68 17.58
N TYR A 306 3.09 4.80 18.06
CA TYR A 306 2.71 4.63 19.47
C TYR A 306 1.85 3.37 19.67
N SER A 307 1.42 2.76 18.59
CA SER A 307 0.66 1.52 18.54
C SER A 307 1.05 0.69 17.31
N ASN A 308 0.43 -0.46 17.16
CA ASN A 308 0.57 -1.34 15.99
C ASN A 308 -0.14 -0.81 14.73
N PHE A 309 -0.50 0.47 14.70
CA PHE A 309 -1.33 1.04 13.65
C PHE A 309 -0.72 2.32 13.10
N SER A 310 -0.78 2.51 11.78
CA SER A 310 -0.26 3.71 11.14
C SER A 310 -1.25 4.87 11.21
N PRO A 311 -0.78 6.11 11.50
CA PRO A 311 -1.64 7.30 11.50
C PRO A 311 -2.15 7.68 10.10
N VAL A 312 -1.64 7.09 9.01
CA VAL A 312 -2.20 7.29 7.68
C VAL A 312 -3.63 6.72 7.56
N MET A 313 -3.96 5.72 8.38
CA MET A 313 -5.31 5.20 8.54
C MET A 313 -6.09 6.02 9.57
N SER A 314 -6.11 7.34 9.41
CA SER A 314 -6.58 8.27 10.45
C SER A 314 -8.03 8.06 10.88
N TYR A 315 -8.87 7.46 10.03
CA TYR A 315 -10.24 7.11 10.39
C TYR A 315 -10.32 6.07 11.52
N PHE A 316 -9.35 5.16 11.60
CA PHE A 316 -9.30 4.08 12.59
C PHE A 316 -8.21 4.29 13.66
N TYR A 317 -7.31 5.24 13.45
CA TYR A 317 -6.17 5.48 14.33
C TYR A 317 -6.60 5.99 15.70
N ASN A 318 -5.95 5.48 16.76
CA ASN A 318 -6.17 5.95 18.12
C ASN A 318 -5.06 6.95 18.50
N ASP A 319 -5.34 8.25 18.37
CA ASP A 319 -4.43 9.35 18.70
C ASP A 319 -4.26 9.59 20.21
N GLU A 320 -5.12 9.00 21.06
CA GLU A 320 -4.95 9.05 22.52
C GLU A 320 -3.73 8.25 23.02
N LEU A 321 -3.14 7.41 22.14
CA LEU A 321 -1.97 6.60 22.49
C LEU A 321 -0.64 7.31 22.23
N GLU A 322 -0.65 8.46 21.59
CA GLU A 322 0.52 9.30 21.44
C GLU A 322 1.07 9.66 22.82
N ASP A 323 2.38 9.53 22.96
CA ASP A 323 3.09 9.81 24.22
C ASP A 323 2.81 8.86 25.43
N VAL A 324 2.15 7.70 25.23
CA VAL A 324 1.98 6.70 26.32
C VAL A 324 3.34 6.19 26.79
N TYR A 325 4.26 5.93 25.86
CA TYR A 325 5.64 5.57 26.16
C TYR A 325 6.59 6.62 25.57
N THR A 326 7.19 7.43 26.44
CA THR A 326 8.25 8.37 26.07
C THR A 326 9.61 7.81 26.48
N TYR A 327 10.66 8.05 25.70
CA TYR A 327 12.00 7.57 26.03
C TYR A 327 12.44 8.01 27.43
N ASP A 328 12.57 7.06 28.35
CA ASP A 328 12.96 7.25 29.77
C ASP A 328 13.73 6.04 30.31
N VAL A 329 15.06 6.13 30.25
CA VAL A 329 15.95 5.05 30.68
C VAL A 329 15.86 4.79 32.19
N ASP A 330 15.58 5.81 33.00
CA ASP A 330 15.48 5.63 34.44
C ASP A 330 14.20 4.88 34.80
N LYS A 331 13.09 5.17 34.10
CA LYS A 331 11.83 4.40 34.22
C LYS A 331 12.01 2.97 33.74
N ALA A 332 12.72 2.77 32.64
CA ALA A 332 13.05 1.42 32.14
C ALA A 332 13.84 0.61 33.19
N LYS A 333 14.85 1.20 33.85
CA LYS A 333 15.62 0.53 34.92
C LYS A 333 14.77 0.20 36.14
N GLU A 334 13.85 1.10 36.52
CA GLU A 334 12.90 0.86 37.62
C GLU A 334 12.05 -0.40 37.32
N LEU A 335 11.47 -0.49 36.13
CA LEU A 335 10.65 -1.63 35.71
C LEU A 335 11.46 -2.94 35.63
N MET A 336 12.70 -2.88 35.13
CA MET A 336 13.61 -4.03 35.11
C MET A 336 13.91 -4.53 36.54
N ALA A 337 14.16 -3.63 37.48
CA ALA A 337 14.39 -3.99 38.88
C ALA A 337 13.15 -4.56 39.56
N GLU A 338 11.96 -3.98 39.31
CA GLU A 338 10.68 -4.50 39.81
C GLU A 338 10.36 -5.90 39.26
N ALA A 339 10.79 -6.19 38.03
CA ALA A 339 10.66 -7.51 37.40
C ALA A 339 11.75 -8.51 37.87
N GLY A 340 12.76 -8.05 38.61
CA GLY A 340 13.86 -8.88 39.10
C GLY A 340 15.02 -9.06 38.11
N TYR A 341 15.13 -8.18 37.12
CA TYR A 341 16.17 -8.18 36.07
C TYR A 341 17.08 -6.96 36.10
N GLU A 342 17.36 -6.41 37.30
CA GLU A 342 18.24 -5.24 37.51
C GLU A 342 19.67 -5.46 36.97
N ASP A 343 20.16 -6.70 36.97
CA ASP A 343 21.46 -7.09 36.44
C ASP A 343 21.42 -7.31 34.91
N GLY A 344 20.23 -7.23 34.30
CA GLY A 344 20.01 -7.47 32.87
C GLY A 344 20.08 -8.94 32.46
N PHE A 345 20.12 -9.15 31.15
CA PHE A 345 20.19 -10.49 30.53
C PHE A 345 20.69 -10.39 29.07
N ASP A 346 20.96 -11.52 28.47
CA ASP A 346 21.33 -11.61 27.06
C ASP A 346 20.11 -12.01 26.20
N ILE A 347 20.00 -11.40 25.00
CA ILE A 347 18.98 -11.75 24.01
C ILE A 347 19.58 -11.92 22.61
N THR A 348 18.84 -12.58 21.74
CA THR A 348 19.13 -12.63 20.29
C THR A 348 18.03 -11.89 19.53
N ILE A 349 18.42 -10.96 18.67
CA ILE A 349 17.55 -10.29 17.72
C ILE A 349 17.73 -10.95 16.35
N THR A 350 16.80 -11.81 15.96
CA THR A 350 16.80 -12.46 14.64
C THR A 350 16.24 -11.50 13.60
N VAL A 351 16.96 -11.25 12.52
CA VAL A 351 16.54 -10.30 11.47
C VAL A 351 16.67 -10.89 10.07
N PRO A 352 15.77 -10.58 9.12
CA PRO A 352 15.92 -11.02 7.75
C PRO A 352 17.08 -10.27 7.07
N SER A 353 18.04 -11.02 6.50
CA SER A 353 19.32 -10.48 6.01
C SER A 353 19.21 -9.65 4.72
N ASN A 354 18.10 -9.75 4.00
CA ASN A 354 17.83 -8.99 2.78
C ASN A 354 17.22 -7.60 3.03
N TYR A 355 16.88 -7.27 4.29
CA TYR A 355 16.31 -5.97 4.65
C TYR A 355 17.28 -5.16 5.52
N GLN A 356 18.14 -4.37 4.87
CA GLN A 356 19.19 -3.62 5.56
C GLN A 356 18.65 -2.68 6.64
N LYS A 357 17.51 -2.02 6.39
CA LYS A 357 16.87 -1.10 7.37
C LYS A 357 16.48 -1.82 8.67
N HIS A 358 16.07 -3.08 8.60
CA HIS A 358 15.76 -3.88 9.81
C HIS A 358 17.04 -4.22 10.59
N ILE A 359 18.13 -4.54 9.88
CA ILE A 359 19.42 -4.81 10.50
C ILE A 359 19.96 -3.55 11.19
N ASP A 360 19.91 -2.40 10.51
CA ASP A 360 20.40 -1.12 11.05
C ASP A 360 19.56 -0.70 12.28
N THR A 361 18.25 -0.86 12.23
CA THR A 361 17.35 -0.63 13.37
C THR A 361 17.71 -1.53 14.55
N ALA A 362 17.92 -2.83 14.31
CA ALA A 362 18.35 -3.77 15.36
C ALA A 362 19.70 -3.37 15.99
N GLN A 363 20.64 -2.83 15.20
CA GLN A 363 21.93 -2.34 15.71
C GLN A 363 21.76 -1.15 16.66
N VAL A 364 20.90 -0.19 16.31
CA VAL A 364 20.58 0.96 17.17
C VAL A 364 19.92 0.47 18.47
N ILE A 365 18.91 -0.39 18.38
CA ILE A 365 18.23 -0.98 19.55
C ILE A 365 19.23 -1.73 20.45
N ALA A 366 20.07 -2.59 19.88
CA ALA A 366 21.08 -3.34 20.65
C ALA A 366 22.05 -2.40 21.38
N GLN A 367 22.37 -1.23 20.85
CA GLN A 367 23.18 -0.24 21.53
C GLN A 367 22.42 0.47 22.67
N GLN A 368 21.14 0.77 22.47
CA GLN A 368 20.29 1.46 23.45
C GLN A 368 19.99 0.56 24.67
N LEU A 369 19.69 -0.73 24.44
CA LEU A 369 19.37 -1.70 25.48
C LEU A 369 20.52 -1.92 26.49
N LYS A 370 21.77 -1.63 26.13
CA LYS A 370 22.89 -1.67 27.08
C LYS A 370 22.70 -0.74 28.27
N GLN A 371 21.90 0.31 28.13
CA GLN A 371 21.62 1.24 29.23
C GLN A 371 20.80 0.61 30.36
N ILE A 372 20.07 -0.47 30.05
CA ILE A 372 19.30 -1.29 30.99
C ILE A 372 19.95 -2.66 31.23
N ASN A 373 21.26 -2.79 30.99
CA ASN A 373 22.07 -3.99 31.15
C ASN A 373 21.66 -5.18 30.27
N VAL A 374 20.89 -4.97 29.17
CA VAL A 374 20.55 -6.01 28.23
C VAL A 374 21.56 -6.04 27.08
N ASN A 375 22.17 -7.23 26.84
CA ASN A 375 23.10 -7.45 25.73
C ASN A 375 22.39 -8.15 24.60
N ALA A 376 22.22 -7.47 23.49
CA ALA A 376 21.58 -8.04 22.30
C ALA A 376 22.62 -8.47 21.26
N THR A 377 22.52 -9.72 20.81
CA THR A 377 23.25 -10.26 19.66
C THR A 377 22.33 -10.25 18.44
N ILE A 378 22.78 -9.67 17.34
CA ILE A 378 22.01 -9.62 16.09
C ILE A 378 22.36 -10.85 15.25
N GLU A 379 21.35 -11.60 14.84
CA GLU A 379 21.48 -12.79 14.01
C GLU A 379 20.74 -12.59 12.67
N PRO A 380 21.45 -12.13 11.61
CA PRO A 380 20.86 -12.05 10.28
C PRO A 380 20.66 -13.44 9.68
N VAL A 381 19.45 -13.75 9.23
CA VAL A 381 19.11 -15.03 8.60
C VAL A 381 18.51 -14.81 7.21
N GLU A 382 18.61 -15.80 6.34
CA GLU A 382 17.97 -15.81 5.02
C GLU A 382 16.44 -15.62 5.15
N TRP A 383 15.82 -14.94 4.19
CA TRP A 383 14.38 -14.65 4.23
C TRP A 383 13.50 -15.89 4.40
N GLY A 384 13.79 -16.96 3.65
CA GLY A 384 13.07 -18.23 3.78
C GLY A 384 13.21 -18.85 5.18
N GLN A 385 14.40 -18.77 5.75
CA GLN A 385 14.66 -19.24 7.13
C GLN A 385 13.91 -18.37 8.15
N TRP A 386 13.90 -17.05 7.98
CA TRP A 386 13.15 -16.14 8.84
C TRP A 386 11.64 -16.44 8.81
N LEU A 387 11.08 -16.66 7.60
CA LEU A 387 9.66 -17.03 7.44
C LEU A 387 9.31 -18.35 8.15
N GLU A 388 10.20 -19.33 8.13
CA GLU A 388 9.98 -20.60 8.79
C GLU A 388 10.19 -20.48 10.32
N GLN A 389 11.34 -19.98 10.75
CA GLN A 389 11.76 -19.95 12.15
C GLN A 389 10.95 -18.94 12.96
N VAL A 390 10.86 -17.69 12.49
CA VAL A 390 10.23 -16.57 13.22
C VAL A 390 8.75 -16.52 12.95
N TYR A 391 8.37 -16.30 11.67
CA TYR A 391 7.00 -15.96 11.31
C TYR A 391 6.02 -17.12 11.44
N THR A 392 6.48 -18.36 11.18
CA THR A 392 5.62 -19.55 11.22
C THR A 392 5.72 -20.29 12.55
N ASN A 393 6.94 -20.54 13.03
CA ASN A 393 7.15 -21.36 14.23
C ASN A 393 7.24 -20.54 15.51
N ALA A 394 7.57 -19.25 15.44
CA ALA A 394 7.86 -18.38 16.58
C ALA A 394 8.95 -18.94 17.50
N ASP A 395 10.02 -19.51 16.92
CA ASP A 395 11.14 -20.12 17.60
C ASP A 395 12.26 -19.09 17.90
N ASP A 396 11.91 -17.81 18.03
CA ASP A 396 12.81 -16.72 18.34
C ASP A 396 12.45 -16.05 19.67
N GLN A 397 13.40 -15.28 20.22
CA GLN A 397 13.14 -14.42 21.37
C GLN A 397 12.62 -13.05 20.94
N THR A 398 13.28 -12.46 19.96
CA THR A 398 12.97 -11.14 19.45
C THR A 398 13.34 -11.00 17.97
N THR A 399 12.63 -10.12 17.25
CA THR A 399 12.95 -9.79 15.86
C THR A 399 12.63 -8.32 15.55
N VAL A 400 13.33 -7.73 14.58
CA VAL A 400 12.95 -6.46 13.97
C VAL A 400 12.44 -6.73 12.56
N VAL A 401 11.22 -6.27 12.28
CA VAL A 401 10.55 -6.46 10.99
C VAL A 401 9.56 -5.34 10.70
N GLY A 402 9.24 -5.10 9.43
CA GLY A 402 8.15 -4.24 8.98
C GLY A 402 6.95 -5.08 8.54
N LEU A 403 5.78 -4.78 9.07
CA LEU A 403 4.51 -5.38 8.67
C LEU A 403 3.73 -4.38 7.82
N THR A 404 3.51 -4.71 6.55
CA THR A 404 2.68 -3.90 5.67
C THR A 404 1.24 -3.89 6.19
N GLY A 405 0.66 -2.70 6.26
CA GLY A 405 -0.74 -2.47 6.60
C GLY A 405 -1.70 -2.99 5.53
N LYS A 406 -2.96 -2.90 5.86
CA LYS A 406 -4.09 -3.24 4.99
C LYS A 406 -5.14 -2.14 5.16
N LEU A 407 -6.06 -2.01 4.20
CA LEU A 407 -7.18 -1.08 4.35
C LEU A 407 -8.21 -1.56 5.38
N ASP A 408 -8.36 -2.88 5.55
CA ASP A 408 -9.20 -3.38 6.64
C ASP A 408 -8.40 -3.48 7.93
N PRO A 409 -8.77 -2.75 8.99
CA PRO A 409 -8.15 -2.86 10.29
C PRO A 409 -8.17 -4.29 10.87
N ASN A 410 -9.19 -5.08 10.54
CA ASN A 410 -9.29 -6.46 10.99
C ASN A 410 -8.14 -7.33 10.44
N ASP A 411 -7.68 -7.06 9.21
CA ASP A 411 -6.52 -7.73 8.61
C ASP A 411 -5.20 -7.32 9.28
N ILE A 412 -5.17 -6.15 9.94
CA ILE A 412 -4.01 -5.67 10.70
C ILE A 412 -4.08 -6.24 12.12
N LEU A 413 -5.19 -5.99 12.83
CA LEU A 413 -5.38 -6.31 14.23
C LEU A 413 -5.59 -7.81 14.47
N GLY A 414 -6.22 -8.51 13.53
CA GLY A 414 -6.40 -9.97 13.59
C GLY A 414 -5.10 -10.78 13.66
N ARG A 415 -3.95 -10.18 13.34
CA ARG A 415 -2.62 -10.82 13.47
C ARG A 415 -2.22 -11.11 14.92
N TYR A 416 -2.83 -10.43 15.88
CA TYR A 416 -2.51 -10.50 17.31
C TYR A 416 -3.50 -11.38 18.10
N VAL A 417 -4.54 -11.89 17.46
CA VAL A 417 -5.48 -12.85 18.09
C VAL A 417 -4.74 -14.10 18.56
N SER A 418 -5.10 -14.58 19.74
CA SER A 418 -4.35 -15.64 20.44
C SER A 418 -4.21 -16.93 19.65
N ASP A 419 -5.22 -17.30 18.86
CA ASP A 419 -5.24 -18.53 18.05
C ASP A 419 -4.82 -18.30 16.58
N TYR A 420 -4.42 -17.08 16.20
CA TYR A 420 -3.94 -16.83 14.86
C TYR A 420 -2.62 -17.57 14.61
N ALA A 421 -2.62 -18.44 13.61
CA ALA A 421 -1.51 -19.36 13.36
C ALA A 421 -0.14 -18.69 13.16
N LYS A 422 -0.15 -17.42 12.70
CA LYS A 422 1.05 -16.61 12.44
C LYS A 422 1.22 -15.46 13.44
N ASN A 423 0.63 -15.57 14.64
CA ASN A 423 0.92 -14.70 15.76
C ASN A 423 2.30 -15.05 16.33
N PHE A 424 3.35 -14.59 15.64
CA PHE A 424 4.74 -14.94 16.00
C PHE A 424 5.21 -14.27 17.29
N MET A 425 4.55 -13.21 17.74
CA MET A 425 4.83 -12.58 19.04
C MET A 425 4.18 -13.33 20.21
N LYS A 426 3.32 -14.31 19.95
CA LYS A 426 2.60 -15.10 20.97
C LYS A 426 1.85 -14.22 21.97
N TYR A 427 1.38 -13.05 21.52
CA TYR A 427 0.46 -12.24 22.31
C TYR A 427 -0.81 -13.05 22.60
N ASN A 428 -1.27 -13.01 23.85
CA ASN A 428 -2.40 -13.83 24.28
C ASN A 428 -3.22 -13.04 25.30
N ASN A 429 -4.35 -12.51 24.83
CA ASN A 429 -5.29 -11.76 25.66
C ASN A 429 -6.72 -12.08 25.23
N PRO A 430 -7.50 -12.86 26.03
CA PRO A 430 -8.86 -13.25 25.66
C PRO A 430 -9.85 -12.08 25.54
N ASP A 431 -9.60 -10.95 26.21
CA ASP A 431 -10.43 -9.75 26.08
C ASP A 431 -10.17 -9.08 24.72
N TYR A 432 -8.92 -9.07 24.25
CA TYR A 432 -8.56 -8.65 22.91
C TYR A 432 -9.24 -9.51 21.82
N ASP A 433 -9.15 -10.84 21.96
CA ASP A 433 -9.76 -11.77 21.01
C ASP A 433 -11.27 -11.53 20.87
N LYS A 434 -11.93 -11.21 21.99
CA LYS A 434 -13.35 -10.90 22.04
C LYS A 434 -13.69 -9.61 21.27
N LEU A 435 -12.89 -8.55 21.40
CA LEU A 435 -13.10 -7.30 20.65
C LEU A 435 -12.99 -7.52 19.14
N ILE A 436 -12.00 -8.29 18.69
CA ILE A 436 -11.82 -8.63 17.27
C ILE A 436 -13.03 -9.46 16.75
N GLU A 437 -13.56 -10.37 17.57
CA GLU A 437 -14.74 -11.16 17.19
C GLU A 437 -15.99 -10.26 17.12
N GLU A 438 -16.18 -9.35 18.08
CA GLU A 438 -17.28 -8.38 18.06
C GLU A 438 -17.22 -7.46 16.84
N ALA A 439 -16.03 -7.06 16.41
CA ALA A 439 -15.83 -6.20 15.25
C ALA A 439 -16.29 -6.83 13.92
N LYS A 440 -16.43 -8.16 13.84
CA LYS A 440 -16.89 -8.86 12.62
C LYS A 440 -18.35 -8.58 12.26
N THR A 441 -19.17 -8.19 13.24
CA THR A 441 -20.61 -7.98 13.06
C THR A 441 -21.08 -6.59 13.49
N ALA A 442 -20.16 -5.74 13.92
CA ALA A 442 -20.45 -4.38 14.38
C ALA A 442 -20.70 -3.43 13.18
N SER A 443 -21.43 -2.33 13.42
CA SER A 443 -21.54 -1.21 12.47
C SER A 443 -20.19 -0.52 12.26
N ASP A 444 -20.05 0.26 11.21
CA ASP A 444 -18.78 0.95 10.90
C ASP A 444 -18.33 1.86 12.05
N GLU A 445 -19.25 2.61 12.68
CA GLU A 445 -18.91 3.47 13.82
C GLU A 445 -18.49 2.65 15.04
N GLU A 446 -19.17 1.53 15.33
CA GLU A 446 -18.80 0.65 16.45
C GLU A 446 -17.45 -0.02 16.19
N ARG A 447 -17.15 -0.42 14.94
CA ARG A 447 -15.84 -0.99 14.57
C ARG A 447 -14.70 -0.04 14.85
N VAL A 448 -14.85 1.27 14.58
CA VAL A 448 -13.82 2.26 14.88
C VAL A 448 -13.46 2.24 16.37
N GLU A 449 -14.47 2.26 17.25
CA GLU A 449 -14.23 2.24 18.70
C GLU A 449 -13.61 0.92 19.17
N LEU A 450 -14.08 -0.23 18.65
CA LEU A 450 -13.51 -1.54 18.96
C LEU A 450 -12.04 -1.64 18.52
N PHE A 451 -11.71 -1.13 17.35
CA PHE A 451 -10.33 -1.15 16.86
C PHE A 451 -9.42 -0.17 17.61
N LYS A 452 -9.92 0.97 18.06
CA LYS A 452 -9.17 1.88 18.96
C LYS A 452 -8.88 1.22 20.30
N GLU A 453 -9.83 0.48 20.85
CA GLU A 453 -9.60 -0.25 22.10
C GLU A 453 -8.60 -1.41 21.89
N CYS A 454 -8.64 -2.11 20.75
CA CYS A 454 -7.63 -3.11 20.39
C CYS A 454 -6.22 -2.51 20.34
N GLN A 455 -6.05 -1.35 19.70
CA GLN A 455 -4.78 -0.62 19.67
C GLN A 455 -4.31 -0.28 21.08
N LYS A 456 -5.23 0.21 21.92
CA LYS A 456 -4.94 0.55 23.32
C LYS A 456 -4.47 -0.66 24.11
N MET A 457 -5.12 -1.80 23.99
CA MET A 457 -4.72 -3.04 24.68
C MET A 457 -3.32 -3.49 24.28
N LEU A 458 -2.99 -3.50 22.99
CA LEU A 458 -1.66 -3.86 22.50
C LEU A 458 -0.58 -2.90 23.00
N THR A 459 -0.90 -1.62 23.13
CA THR A 459 0.02 -0.61 23.67
C THR A 459 0.18 -0.76 25.20
N ASP A 460 -0.91 -0.86 25.96
CA ASP A 460 -0.87 -1.00 27.42
C ASP A 460 -0.11 -2.27 27.84
N ASP A 461 -0.29 -3.36 27.11
CA ASP A 461 0.38 -4.64 27.31
C ASP A 461 1.83 -4.67 26.77
N ALA A 462 2.27 -3.59 26.10
CA ALA A 462 3.56 -3.50 25.41
C ALA A 462 3.84 -4.78 24.61
N ALA A 463 2.89 -5.20 23.78
CA ALA A 463 2.97 -6.46 23.04
C ALA A 463 4.21 -6.53 22.13
N ALA A 464 4.68 -5.38 21.64
CA ALA A 464 5.95 -5.16 20.95
C ALA A 464 6.39 -3.72 21.22
N VAL A 465 7.61 -3.35 20.83
CA VAL A 465 8.01 -1.94 20.71
C VAL A 465 7.63 -1.47 19.31
N TRP A 466 6.65 -0.57 19.23
CA TRP A 466 6.18 0.03 17.99
C TRP A 466 7.12 1.17 17.60
N ILE A 467 7.86 1.06 16.48
CA ILE A 467 8.97 1.96 16.19
C ILE A 467 8.51 3.11 15.30
N CYS A 468 8.24 2.82 14.06
CA CYS A 468 7.88 3.83 13.07
C CYS A 468 7.14 3.23 11.87
N ASP A 469 6.47 4.10 11.11
CA ASP A 469 6.05 3.87 9.74
C ASP A 469 7.06 4.59 8.81
N PRO A 470 7.89 3.87 8.05
CA PRO A 470 8.75 4.49 7.04
C PRO A 470 7.90 5.24 6.02
N ASN A 471 8.29 6.47 5.68
CA ASN A 471 7.48 7.29 4.79
C ASN A 471 7.65 6.89 3.31
N ALA A 472 6.56 6.91 2.58
CA ALA A 472 6.57 6.99 1.12
C ALA A 472 6.97 8.39 0.68
N ILE A 473 7.77 8.49 -0.37
CA ILE A 473 8.25 9.75 -0.89
C ILE A 473 7.85 9.90 -2.36
N ALA A 474 7.25 11.04 -2.66
CA ALA A 474 7.01 11.48 -4.03
C ALA A 474 7.58 12.87 -4.24
N VAL A 475 8.40 13.02 -5.26
CA VAL A 475 8.96 14.30 -5.65
C VAL A 475 8.13 14.84 -6.83
N THR A 476 7.67 16.08 -6.73
CA THR A 476 6.92 16.74 -7.78
C THR A 476 7.63 18.04 -8.18
N ARG A 477 7.48 18.47 -9.43
CA ARG A 477 7.78 19.85 -9.81
C ARG A 477 6.99 20.78 -8.89
N SER A 478 7.57 21.93 -8.52
CA SER A 478 6.95 22.84 -7.56
C SER A 478 5.63 23.47 -8.06
N ASP A 479 5.40 23.49 -9.36
CA ASP A 479 4.14 23.94 -9.99
C ASP A 479 3.09 22.82 -10.13
N LEU A 480 3.47 21.53 -9.97
CA LEU A 480 2.54 20.40 -9.94
C LEU A 480 2.01 20.21 -8.52
N LYS A 481 0.72 20.29 -8.35
CA LYS A 481 -0.01 20.20 -7.07
C LYS A 481 -0.96 19.01 -7.05
N GLY A 482 -1.50 18.72 -5.86
CA GLY A 482 -2.54 17.72 -5.66
C GLY A 482 -2.03 16.30 -5.46
N TYR A 483 -0.70 16.07 -5.40
CA TYR A 483 -0.19 14.74 -5.06
C TYR A 483 -0.67 14.35 -3.66
N THR A 484 -1.37 13.23 -3.58
CA THR A 484 -2.00 12.73 -2.34
C THR A 484 -1.53 11.31 -2.08
N PHE A 485 -1.16 11.03 -0.83
CA PHE A 485 -0.86 9.67 -0.37
C PHE A 485 -2.12 8.98 0.13
N TYR A 486 -2.15 7.67 -0.03
CA TYR A 486 -3.22 6.80 0.43
C TYR A 486 -2.66 5.68 1.31
N PRO A 487 -3.48 5.05 2.16
CA PRO A 487 -3.04 3.93 3.00
C PRO A 487 -2.64 2.66 2.24
N VAL A 488 -2.81 2.66 0.94
CA VAL A 488 -2.34 1.63 0.01
C VAL A 488 -1.66 2.29 -1.18
N SER A 489 -0.93 1.51 -1.96
CA SER A 489 -0.30 1.99 -3.19
C SER A 489 -1.38 2.48 -4.17
N PHE A 490 -1.50 3.79 -4.31
CA PHE A 490 -2.44 4.45 -5.23
C PHE A 490 -1.87 5.79 -5.69
N ILE A 491 -1.81 5.99 -7.00
CA ILE A 491 -1.41 7.24 -7.64
C ILE A 491 -2.70 7.89 -8.15
N ASP A 492 -3.31 8.76 -7.36
CA ASP A 492 -4.54 9.46 -7.74
C ASP A 492 -4.21 10.60 -8.72
N LEU A 493 -4.34 10.29 -10.00
CA LEU A 493 -4.07 11.24 -11.09
C LEU A 493 -5.16 12.31 -11.20
N SER A 494 -6.37 12.05 -10.69
CA SER A 494 -7.51 12.98 -10.79
C SER A 494 -7.31 14.26 -9.96
N LYS A 495 -6.51 14.17 -8.89
CA LYS A 495 -6.20 15.29 -8.00
C LYS A 495 -5.07 16.18 -8.52
N LEU A 496 -4.26 15.69 -9.50
CA LEU A 496 -3.11 16.43 -10.01
C LEU A 496 -3.51 17.62 -10.87
N TYR A 497 -2.82 18.75 -10.68
CA TYR A 497 -2.99 19.96 -11.51
C TYR A 497 -1.75 20.85 -11.46
N TYR A 498 -1.56 21.66 -12.49
CA TYR A 498 -0.53 22.71 -12.47
C TYR A 498 -1.11 24.01 -11.92
N GLU A 499 -0.36 24.62 -11.00
CA GLU A 499 -0.62 25.98 -10.49
C GLU A 499 -0.08 27.00 -11.50
N GLU A 500 -0.91 28.00 -11.88
CA GLU A 500 -0.54 29.08 -12.83
C GLU A 500 0.47 30.06 -12.24
#